data_4c22aa229641de44c032b7d30a52a12b
#
_entry.id   4c22aa229641de44c032b7d30a52a12b
#
_cell.length_a   1.000
_cell.length_b   1.000
_cell.length_c   1.000
_cell.angle_alpha   90.00
_cell.angle_beta   90.00
_cell.angle_gamma   90.00
#
_symmetry.space_group_name_H-M   'P 1'
#
loop_
_entity.id
_entity.type
_entity.pdbx_description
1 polymer ?
#
loop_
_entity_poly.entity_id
_entity_poly.type
_entity_poly.pdbx_seq_one_letter_code
_entity_poly.pdbx_strand_id
1 'polypeptide(L)'
;MEAPPDNDVLWARSLHYRHPDGSPALAGVSVGVREGEILAVSGPRGSGKTTLLRCLSGLVPVRHGEVWFNSVPVHTMGPVGRERLRRDRFGWIDPAPLLVPELNVWENAALPLMLRGTSRRRAKIAALEWLERLDIGDKARRRPHELLQAERQRASIARALAPAPTVLFADEPTAPLHRADRSHVLRTLMTAARSHGITVVLATHDSETAALADRTVSLLDGRRVNTVHLPPAPDTEGRAACSLSA
;
A
#
# COMPACT_ATOMS: atom_id res chain seq x y z
N MET A 1 29.79 -0.24 0.13
CA MET A 1 28.32 -0.32 0.24
C MET A 1 27.86 -1.29 -0.84
N GLU A 2 27.31 -2.42 -0.43
CA GLU A 2 26.72 -3.38 -1.37
C GLU A 2 25.41 -2.76 -1.89
N ALA A 3 25.30 -2.66 -3.22
CA ALA A 3 24.06 -2.23 -3.87
C ALA A 3 22.90 -3.19 -3.55
N PRO A 4 21.64 -2.70 -3.53
CA PRO A 4 20.48 -3.59 -3.39
C PRO A 4 20.49 -4.65 -4.50
N PRO A 5 19.89 -5.84 -4.27
CA PRO A 5 19.71 -6.84 -5.31
C PRO A 5 19.04 -6.24 -6.55
N ASP A 6 19.48 -6.66 -7.74
CA ASP A 6 19.10 -6.05 -9.03
C ASP A 6 17.59 -5.99 -9.33
N ASN A 7 16.76 -6.75 -8.60
CA ASN A 7 15.32 -6.85 -8.82
C ASN A 7 14.45 -6.22 -7.70
N ASP A 8 15.07 -5.62 -6.68
CA ASP A 8 14.33 -5.03 -5.57
C ASP A 8 14.03 -3.55 -5.86
N VAL A 9 12.75 -3.22 -6.06
CA VAL A 9 12.29 -1.83 -6.21
C VAL A 9 12.39 -1.06 -4.89
N LEU A 10 12.24 -1.77 -3.78
CA LEU A 10 12.34 -1.22 -2.43
C LEU A 10 13.17 -2.16 -1.56
N TRP A 11 14.17 -1.62 -0.90
CA TRP A 11 15.08 -2.41 -0.07
C TRP A 11 15.46 -1.67 1.21
N ALA A 12 15.47 -2.42 2.31
CA ALA A 12 15.90 -1.92 3.60
C ALA A 12 16.89 -2.87 4.26
N ARG A 13 17.93 -2.32 4.88
CA ARG A 13 18.99 -3.06 5.59
C ARG A 13 19.13 -2.57 7.00
N SER A 14 19.07 -3.52 7.95
CA SER A 14 19.36 -3.29 9.39
C SER A 14 18.65 -2.06 9.95
N LEU A 15 17.34 -1.92 9.68
CA LEU A 15 16.57 -0.78 10.17
C LEU A 15 16.40 -0.85 11.68
N HIS A 16 16.84 0.23 12.35
CA HIS A 16 16.54 0.49 13.75
C HIS A 16 15.74 1.78 13.86
N TYR A 17 14.68 1.74 14.63
CA TYR A 17 13.86 2.92 14.88
C TYR A 17 13.36 2.94 16.32
N ARG A 18 13.43 4.12 16.94
CA ARG A 18 12.82 4.41 18.23
C ARG A 18 11.84 5.56 18.07
N HIS A 19 10.71 5.47 18.74
CA HIS A 19 9.76 6.57 18.83
C HIS A 19 10.34 7.76 19.60
N PRO A 20 9.74 8.98 19.49
CA PRO A 20 10.21 10.15 20.23
C PRO A 20 10.24 9.97 21.76
N ASP A 21 9.38 9.10 22.30
CA ASP A 21 9.34 8.69 23.72
C ASP A 21 10.46 7.72 24.11
N GLY A 22 11.32 7.33 23.16
CA GLY A 22 12.44 6.39 23.36
C GLY A 22 12.06 4.92 23.23
N SER A 23 10.76 4.56 23.08
CA SER A 23 10.34 3.18 22.92
C SER A 23 10.88 2.56 21.61
N PRO A 24 11.46 1.33 21.64
CA PRO A 24 11.94 0.68 20.45
C PRO A 24 10.77 0.20 19.57
N ALA A 25 10.85 0.43 18.26
CA ALA A 25 9.85 -0.02 17.31
C ALA A 25 10.41 -0.94 16.23
N LEU A 26 11.68 -0.76 15.83
CA LEU A 26 12.40 -1.67 14.93
C LEU A 26 13.80 -1.95 15.46
N ALA A 27 14.25 -3.20 15.35
CA ALA A 27 15.53 -3.67 15.87
C ALA A 27 16.27 -4.57 14.86
N GLY A 28 16.88 -3.93 13.83
CA GLY A 28 17.70 -4.61 12.83
C GLY A 28 16.89 -5.26 11.71
N VAL A 29 15.75 -4.71 11.32
CA VAL A 29 14.89 -5.27 10.27
C VAL A 29 15.51 -5.05 8.89
N SER A 30 15.63 -6.14 8.11
CA SER A 30 16.02 -6.10 6.71
C SER A 30 14.94 -6.75 5.84
N VAL A 31 14.55 -6.07 4.75
CA VAL A 31 13.52 -6.55 3.84
C VAL A 31 13.75 -5.97 2.45
N GLY A 32 13.63 -6.81 1.41
CA GLY A 32 13.57 -6.39 0.02
C GLY A 32 12.18 -6.65 -0.54
N VAL A 33 11.74 -5.85 -1.50
CA VAL A 33 10.46 -5.97 -2.20
C VAL A 33 10.72 -5.86 -3.69
N ARG A 34 10.35 -6.89 -4.44
CA ARG A 34 10.55 -6.95 -5.90
C ARG A 34 9.52 -6.07 -6.62
N GLU A 35 9.86 -5.66 -7.82
CA GLU A 35 8.91 -4.95 -8.67
C GLU A 35 7.67 -5.79 -8.95
N GLY A 36 6.48 -5.20 -8.77
CA GLY A 36 5.18 -5.87 -8.94
C GLY A 36 4.82 -6.87 -7.84
N GLU A 37 5.70 -7.11 -6.85
CA GLU A 37 5.43 -8.00 -5.73
C GLU A 37 4.39 -7.41 -4.77
N ILE A 38 3.50 -8.26 -4.26
CA ILE A 38 2.66 -7.97 -3.12
C ILE A 38 3.30 -8.62 -1.89
N LEU A 39 3.94 -7.80 -1.05
CA LEU A 39 4.54 -8.22 0.20
C LEU A 39 3.61 -7.95 1.38
N ALA A 40 3.24 -8.98 2.14
CA ALA A 40 2.59 -8.80 3.43
C ALA A 40 3.63 -8.69 4.56
N VAL A 41 3.43 -7.71 5.43
CA VAL A 41 4.12 -7.56 6.71
C VAL A 41 3.11 -7.94 7.79
N SER A 42 3.23 -9.13 8.37
CA SER A 42 2.31 -9.66 9.37
C SER A 42 2.87 -9.55 10.79
N GLY A 43 2.01 -9.64 11.78
CA GLY A 43 2.39 -9.65 13.19
C GLY A 43 1.34 -9.01 14.10
N PRO A 44 1.45 -9.20 15.42
CA PRO A 44 0.50 -8.64 16.38
C PRO A 44 0.51 -7.10 16.38
N ARG A 45 -0.48 -6.49 17.03
CA ARG A 45 -0.48 -5.05 17.26
C ARG A 45 0.77 -4.65 18.04
N GLY A 46 1.39 -3.52 17.69
CA GLY A 46 2.64 -3.06 18.33
C GLY A 46 3.91 -3.74 17.82
N SER A 47 3.85 -4.72 16.91
CA SER A 47 5.06 -5.42 16.42
C SER A 47 5.99 -4.58 15.51
N GLY A 48 5.63 -3.33 15.17
CA GLY A 48 6.45 -2.43 14.34
C GLY A 48 6.05 -2.34 12.87
N LYS A 49 4.95 -2.99 12.41
CA LYS A 49 4.51 -3.00 11.00
C LYS A 49 4.33 -1.59 10.42
N THR A 50 3.49 -0.77 11.06
CA THR A 50 3.27 0.62 10.66
C THR A 50 4.56 1.42 10.62
N THR A 51 5.44 1.21 11.61
CA THR A 51 6.74 1.88 11.67
C THR A 51 7.64 1.45 10.53
N LEU A 52 7.65 0.15 10.18
CA LEU A 52 8.41 -0.34 9.03
C LEU A 52 7.92 0.33 7.73
N LEU A 53 6.60 0.35 7.47
CA LEU A 53 6.03 1.01 6.30
C LEU A 53 6.41 2.50 6.24
N ARG A 54 6.34 3.20 7.38
CA ARG A 54 6.73 4.62 7.48
C ARG A 54 8.21 4.86 7.22
N CYS A 55 9.10 3.96 7.66
CA CYS A 55 10.52 4.02 7.35
C CYS A 55 10.76 3.79 5.85
N LEU A 56 10.17 2.75 5.27
CA LEU A 56 10.31 2.40 3.86
C LEU A 56 9.81 3.51 2.93
N SER A 57 8.70 4.15 3.27
CA SER A 57 8.13 5.27 2.50
C SER A 57 8.82 6.62 2.72
N GLY A 58 9.80 6.69 3.64
CA GLY A 58 10.45 7.95 4.01
C GLY A 58 9.53 8.95 4.73
N LEU A 59 8.38 8.49 5.29
CA LEU A 59 7.52 9.30 6.16
C LEU A 59 8.25 9.70 7.45
N VAL A 60 9.05 8.78 7.99
CA VAL A 60 9.91 9.06 9.13
C VAL A 60 11.38 8.95 8.71
N PRO A 61 12.28 9.79 9.27
CA PRO A 61 13.70 9.72 8.97
C PRO A 61 14.31 8.46 9.59
N VAL A 62 15.09 7.73 8.80
CA VAL A 62 15.86 6.57 9.25
C VAL A 62 17.24 7.07 9.70
N ARG A 63 17.58 6.89 10.98
CA ARG A 63 18.87 7.29 11.55
C ARG A 63 19.89 6.15 11.57
N HIS A 64 19.42 4.90 11.65
CA HIS A 64 20.26 3.71 11.69
C HIS A 64 19.69 2.66 10.74
N GLY A 65 20.54 2.17 9.84
CA GLY A 65 20.17 1.32 8.72
C GLY A 65 19.97 2.12 7.44
N GLU A 66 19.55 1.44 6.40
CA GLU A 66 19.46 1.98 5.04
C GLU A 66 18.08 1.69 4.43
N VAL A 67 17.57 2.60 3.63
CA VAL A 67 16.39 2.41 2.77
C VAL A 67 16.72 2.89 1.37
N TRP A 68 16.38 2.08 0.38
CA TRP A 68 16.65 2.35 -1.02
C TRP A 68 15.36 2.16 -1.84
N PHE A 69 15.16 3.02 -2.82
CA PHE A 69 14.08 2.92 -3.81
C PHE A 69 14.68 3.08 -5.20
N ASN A 70 14.55 2.07 -6.06
CA ASN A 70 15.17 2.03 -7.40
C ASN A 70 16.63 2.49 -7.36
N SER A 71 17.43 1.88 -6.49
CA SER A 71 18.86 2.21 -6.29
C SER A 71 19.15 3.66 -5.81
N VAL A 72 18.12 4.41 -5.41
CA VAL A 72 18.27 5.75 -4.85
C VAL A 72 18.16 5.68 -3.32
N PRO A 73 19.14 6.20 -2.55
CA PRO A 73 19.15 6.11 -1.09
C PRO A 73 18.15 7.09 -0.45
N VAL A 74 16.99 6.56 -0.01
CA VAL A 74 15.93 7.35 0.64
C VAL A 74 16.36 7.88 2.01
N HIS A 75 17.16 7.11 2.75
CA HIS A 75 17.61 7.45 4.10
C HIS A 75 18.52 8.70 4.13
N THR A 76 19.19 9.04 3.01
CA THR A 76 20.04 10.23 2.90
C THR A 76 19.29 11.47 2.40
N MET A 77 18.05 11.30 1.91
CA MET A 77 17.26 12.41 1.38
C MET A 77 16.86 13.39 2.47
N GLY A 78 16.91 14.68 2.18
CA GLY A 78 16.28 15.72 3.00
C GLY A 78 14.74 15.65 2.97
N PRO A 79 14.05 16.40 3.84
CA PRO A 79 12.58 16.37 3.94
C PRO A 79 11.87 16.62 2.60
N VAL A 80 12.31 17.61 1.82
CA VAL A 80 11.72 17.96 0.51
C VAL A 80 11.89 16.84 -0.50
N GLY A 81 13.04 16.17 -0.53
CA GLY A 81 13.30 15.03 -1.42
C GLY A 81 12.38 13.84 -1.11
N ARG A 82 12.24 13.50 0.18
CA ARG A 82 11.31 12.44 0.60
C ARG A 82 9.85 12.78 0.30
N GLU A 83 9.43 14.05 0.49
CA GLU A 83 8.08 14.50 0.15
C GLU A 83 7.80 14.37 -1.35
N ARG A 84 8.74 14.82 -2.22
CA ARG A 84 8.64 14.67 -3.67
C ARG A 84 8.53 13.20 -4.06
N LEU A 85 9.39 12.32 -3.48
CA LEU A 85 9.35 10.89 -3.75
C LEU A 85 7.96 10.29 -3.40
N ARG A 86 7.43 10.59 -2.21
CA ARG A 86 6.10 10.11 -1.80
C ARG A 86 5.00 10.61 -2.73
N ARG A 87 5.00 11.92 -3.03
CA ARG A 87 4.01 12.51 -3.92
C ARG A 87 4.04 11.87 -5.31
N ASP A 88 5.24 11.64 -5.86
CA ASP A 88 5.39 11.27 -7.27
C ASP A 88 5.37 9.74 -7.51
N ARG A 89 5.74 8.93 -6.51
CA ARG A 89 5.96 7.49 -6.68
C ARG A 89 5.15 6.61 -5.74
N PHE A 90 4.71 7.11 -4.60
CA PHE A 90 4.10 6.29 -3.57
C PHE A 90 2.60 6.59 -3.41
N GLY A 91 1.82 5.53 -3.17
CA GLY A 91 0.47 5.60 -2.65
C GLY A 91 0.47 5.20 -1.18
N TRP A 92 -0.48 5.73 -0.40
CA TRP A 92 -0.60 5.42 1.00
C TRP A 92 -2.06 5.22 1.40
N ILE A 93 -2.34 4.09 2.07
CA ILE A 93 -3.63 3.78 2.66
C ILE A 93 -3.41 3.63 4.17
N ASP A 94 -4.08 4.49 4.95
CA ASP A 94 -4.07 4.44 6.41
C ASP A 94 -5.18 3.52 6.96
N PRO A 95 -5.04 3.01 8.19
CA PRO A 95 -6.10 2.26 8.88
C PRO A 95 -7.37 3.09 9.08
N ALA A 96 -7.21 4.40 9.29
CA ALA A 96 -8.30 5.36 9.36
C ALA A 96 -8.28 6.25 8.11
N PRO A 97 -9.41 6.39 7.40
CA PRO A 97 -9.46 7.20 6.18
C PRO A 97 -9.34 8.68 6.50
N LEU A 98 -8.18 9.27 6.21
CA LEU A 98 -7.90 10.70 6.38
C LEU A 98 -8.27 11.46 5.09
N LEU A 99 -9.56 11.72 4.90
CA LEU A 99 -10.06 12.54 3.79
C LEU A 99 -10.09 14.01 4.17
N VAL A 100 -9.86 14.88 3.19
CA VAL A 100 -9.97 16.34 3.35
C VAL A 100 -11.46 16.69 3.44
N PRO A 101 -11.96 17.24 4.56
CA PRO A 101 -13.39 17.40 4.81
C PRO A 101 -14.06 18.43 3.91
N GLU A 102 -13.31 19.42 3.40
CA GLU A 102 -13.78 20.47 2.49
C GLU A 102 -13.96 19.99 1.05
N LEU A 103 -13.31 18.89 0.68
CA LEU A 103 -13.38 18.29 -0.65
C LEU A 103 -14.45 17.19 -0.69
N ASN A 104 -15.14 17.07 -1.81
CA ASN A 104 -16.01 15.92 -2.02
C ASN A 104 -15.19 14.64 -2.34
N VAL A 105 -15.86 13.51 -2.49
CA VAL A 105 -15.22 12.20 -2.65
C VAL A 105 -14.32 12.14 -3.89
N TRP A 106 -14.81 12.61 -5.07
CA TRP A 106 -13.97 12.57 -6.28
C TRP A 106 -12.81 13.56 -6.20
N GLU A 107 -12.97 14.70 -5.53
CA GLU A 107 -11.87 15.66 -5.33
C GLU A 107 -10.80 15.10 -4.39
N ASN A 108 -11.21 14.40 -3.33
CA ASN A 108 -10.28 13.66 -2.49
C ASN A 108 -9.49 12.62 -3.27
N ALA A 109 -10.17 11.80 -4.09
CA ALA A 109 -9.51 10.78 -4.91
C ALA A 109 -8.59 11.39 -5.99
N ALA A 110 -8.96 12.54 -6.57
CA ALA A 110 -8.21 13.24 -7.59
C ALA A 110 -7.03 14.07 -7.02
N LEU A 111 -7.03 14.39 -5.73
CA LEU A 111 -6.09 15.32 -5.12
C LEU A 111 -4.61 15.02 -5.41
N PRO A 112 -4.11 13.77 -5.29
CA PRO A 112 -2.72 13.47 -5.60
C PRO A 112 -2.35 13.74 -7.06
N LEU A 113 -3.24 13.50 -7.99
CA LEU A 113 -3.04 13.80 -9.42
C LEU A 113 -2.94 15.31 -9.67
N MET A 114 -3.81 16.09 -9.03
CA MET A 114 -3.78 17.55 -9.13
C MET A 114 -2.49 18.12 -8.53
N LEU A 115 -2.01 17.58 -7.42
CA LEU A 115 -0.72 17.95 -6.79
C LEU A 115 0.49 17.61 -7.69
N ARG A 116 0.36 16.63 -8.59
CA ARG A 116 1.35 16.30 -9.63
C ARG A 116 1.21 17.17 -10.89
N GLY A 117 0.30 18.14 -10.92
CA GLY A 117 0.07 19.02 -12.08
C GLY A 117 -0.87 18.45 -13.15
N THR A 118 -1.54 17.33 -12.90
CA THR A 118 -2.56 16.79 -13.81
C THR A 118 -3.77 17.75 -13.85
N SER A 119 -4.26 18.06 -15.05
CA SER A 119 -5.43 18.93 -15.20
C SER A 119 -6.65 18.37 -14.45
N ARG A 120 -7.47 19.26 -13.86
CA ARG A 120 -8.67 18.88 -13.10
C ARG A 120 -9.58 17.91 -13.86
N ARG A 121 -9.74 18.11 -15.19
CA ARG A 121 -10.56 17.25 -16.03
C ARG A 121 -10.02 15.82 -16.08
N ARG A 122 -8.72 15.64 -16.33
CA ARG A 122 -8.08 14.30 -16.36
C ARG A 122 -8.05 13.65 -14.98
N ALA A 123 -7.71 14.40 -13.95
CA ALA A 123 -7.70 13.91 -12.58
C ALA A 123 -9.09 13.44 -12.13
N LYS A 124 -10.16 14.16 -12.52
CA LYS A 124 -11.54 13.77 -12.24
C LYS A 124 -11.92 12.44 -12.92
N ILE A 125 -11.56 12.25 -14.19
CA ILE A 125 -11.85 11.01 -14.93
C ILE A 125 -11.21 9.82 -14.23
N ALA A 126 -9.91 9.90 -13.94
CA ALA A 126 -9.20 8.83 -13.24
C ALA A 126 -9.76 8.56 -11.84
N ALA A 127 -10.12 9.61 -11.10
CA ALA A 127 -10.73 9.45 -9.78
C ALA A 127 -12.09 8.73 -9.84
N LEU A 128 -12.96 9.14 -10.76
CA LEU A 128 -14.28 8.52 -10.93
C LEU A 128 -14.16 7.05 -11.34
N GLU A 129 -13.23 6.70 -12.21
CA GLU A 129 -12.98 5.31 -12.59
C GLU A 129 -12.64 4.42 -11.37
N TRP A 130 -11.79 4.91 -10.46
CA TRP A 130 -11.47 4.16 -9.24
C TRP A 130 -12.63 4.12 -8.25
N LEU A 131 -13.44 5.18 -8.16
CA LEU A 131 -14.62 5.19 -7.31
C LEU A 131 -15.67 4.18 -7.78
N GLU A 132 -15.88 4.05 -9.09
CA GLU A 132 -16.76 3.02 -9.67
C GLU A 132 -16.24 1.61 -9.36
N ARG A 133 -14.96 1.34 -9.58
CA ARG A 133 -14.34 0.04 -9.28
C ARG A 133 -14.42 -0.36 -7.80
N LEU A 134 -14.58 0.61 -6.91
CA LEU A 134 -14.69 0.43 -5.46
C LEU A 134 -16.14 0.56 -4.95
N ASP A 135 -17.13 0.54 -5.83
CA ASP A 135 -18.57 0.59 -5.53
C ASP A 135 -18.99 1.82 -4.68
N ILE A 136 -18.42 2.98 -4.99
CA ILE A 136 -18.79 4.26 -4.36
C ILE A 136 -18.90 5.40 -5.39
N GLY A 137 -19.05 5.08 -6.67
CA GLY A 137 -19.20 6.07 -7.74
C GLY A 137 -20.42 6.96 -7.55
N ASP A 138 -21.53 6.41 -7.06
CA ASP A 138 -22.76 7.13 -6.72
C ASP A 138 -22.57 8.18 -5.61
N LYS A 139 -21.53 8.02 -4.78
CA LYS A 139 -21.16 8.94 -3.70
C LYS A 139 -20.14 10.00 -4.10
N ALA A 140 -19.71 10.03 -5.38
CA ALA A 140 -18.60 10.88 -5.84
C ALA A 140 -18.75 12.37 -5.48
N ARG A 141 -19.98 12.88 -5.42
CA ARG A 141 -20.28 14.29 -5.08
C ARG A 141 -20.53 14.55 -3.60
N ARG A 142 -20.60 13.49 -2.77
CA ARG A 142 -20.78 13.60 -1.33
C ARG A 142 -19.51 14.10 -0.65
N ARG A 143 -19.67 14.71 0.53
CA ARG A 143 -18.54 15.09 1.40
C ARG A 143 -18.22 13.97 2.40
N PRO A 144 -16.99 13.91 2.95
CA PRO A 144 -16.59 12.85 3.86
C PRO A 144 -17.52 12.66 5.08
N HIS A 145 -18.12 13.72 5.60
CA HIS A 145 -19.02 13.64 6.75
C HIS A 145 -20.38 12.99 6.41
N GLU A 146 -20.75 12.92 5.12
CA GLU A 146 -21.97 12.28 4.63
C GLU A 146 -21.79 10.79 4.35
N LEU A 147 -20.55 10.27 4.49
CA LEU A 147 -20.19 8.89 4.17
C LEU A 147 -20.17 8.02 5.43
N LEU A 148 -20.51 6.74 5.26
CA LEU A 148 -20.20 5.69 6.23
C LEU A 148 -18.68 5.47 6.30
N GLN A 149 -18.21 4.89 7.41
CA GLN A 149 -16.78 4.64 7.61
C GLN A 149 -16.18 3.75 6.51
N ALA A 150 -16.92 2.71 6.07
CA ALA A 150 -16.51 1.84 4.99
C ALA A 150 -16.38 2.59 3.65
N GLU A 151 -17.31 3.50 3.35
CA GLU A 151 -17.28 4.33 2.14
C GLU A 151 -16.10 5.30 2.15
N ARG A 152 -15.79 5.91 3.31
CA ARG A 152 -14.59 6.74 3.47
C ARG A 152 -13.31 5.96 3.21
N GLN A 153 -13.24 4.71 3.66
CA GLN A 153 -12.09 3.85 3.42
C GLN A 153 -11.93 3.50 1.94
N ARG A 154 -13.01 3.17 1.24
CA ARG A 154 -12.99 2.95 -0.21
C ARG A 154 -12.55 4.21 -0.96
N ALA A 155 -12.99 5.40 -0.56
CA ALA A 155 -12.54 6.67 -1.11
C ALA A 155 -11.03 6.91 -0.86
N SER A 156 -10.53 6.55 0.32
CA SER A 156 -9.10 6.62 0.64
C SER A 156 -8.27 5.68 -0.24
N ILE A 157 -8.76 4.48 -0.51
CA ILE A 157 -8.14 3.51 -1.42
C ILE A 157 -8.14 4.07 -2.87
N ALA A 158 -9.27 4.62 -3.33
CA ALA A 158 -9.33 5.28 -4.64
C ALA A 158 -8.30 6.40 -4.78
N ARG A 159 -8.14 7.23 -3.74
CA ARG A 159 -7.13 8.29 -3.69
C ARG A 159 -5.70 7.76 -3.80
N ALA A 160 -5.41 6.64 -3.18
CA ALA A 160 -4.08 6.04 -3.21
C ALA A 160 -3.75 5.40 -4.58
N LEU A 161 -4.76 4.85 -5.27
CA LEU A 161 -4.61 4.15 -6.55
C LEU A 161 -4.68 5.08 -7.77
N ALA A 162 -5.46 6.17 -7.70
CA ALA A 162 -5.70 7.08 -8.82
C ALA A 162 -4.41 7.61 -9.49
N PRO A 163 -3.31 7.91 -8.76
CA PRO A 163 -2.08 8.37 -9.37
C PRO A 163 -1.21 7.24 -9.97
N ALA A 164 -1.68 6.00 -10.02
CA ALA A 164 -0.92 4.82 -10.45
C ALA A 164 0.49 4.79 -9.81
N PRO A 165 0.59 4.60 -8.49
CA PRO A 165 1.86 4.66 -7.77
C PRO A 165 2.78 3.50 -8.17
N THR A 166 4.10 3.70 -8.11
CA THR A 166 5.08 2.61 -8.27
C THR A 166 5.03 1.65 -7.08
N VAL A 167 4.90 2.20 -5.86
CA VAL A 167 4.73 1.42 -4.63
C VAL A 167 3.52 1.91 -3.85
N LEU A 168 2.67 0.99 -3.45
CA LEU A 168 1.52 1.23 -2.59
C LEU A 168 1.81 0.68 -1.18
N PHE A 169 1.83 1.55 -0.19
CA PHE A 169 1.86 1.18 1.21
C PHE A 169 0.42 1.12 1.74
N ALA A 170 0.02 -0.02 2.26
CA ALA A 170 -1.32 -0.24 2.80
C ALA A 170 -1.21 -0.71 4.26
N ASP A 171 -1.52 0.18 5.20
CA ASP A 171 -1.50 -0.12 6.62
C ASP A 171 -2.91 -0.48 7.09
N GLU A 172 -3.16 -1.77 7.37
CA GLU A 172 -4.47 -2.31 7.77
C GLU A 172 -5.64 -1.77 6.90
N PRO A 173 -5.58 -1.88 5.56
CA PRO A 173 -6.45 -1.15 4.64
C PRO A 173 -7.93 -1.50 4.77
N THR A 174 -8.26 -2.60 5.44
CA THR A 174 -9.65 -3.07 5.62
C THR A 174 -10.09 -3.06 7.07
N ALA A 175 -9.31 -2.49 7.99
CA ALA A 175 -9.65 -2.45 9.42
C ALA A 175 -11.04 -1.88 9.72
N PRO A 176 -11.50 -0.77 9.07
CA PRO A 176 -12.82 -0.21 9.32
C PRO A 176 -13.96 -0.91 8.57
N LEU A 177 -13.68 -1.95 7.77
CA LEU A 177 -14.69 -2.62 6.95
C LEU A 177 -15.34 -3.80 7.70
N HIS A 178 -16.62 -4.03 7.46
CA HIS A 178 -17.28 -5.27 7.89
C HIS A 178 -16.69 -6.47 7.12
N ARG A 179 -16.76 -7.66 7.74
CA ARG A 179 -16.15 -8.89 7.18
C ARG A 179 -16.59 -9.19 5.75
N ALA A 180 -17.86 -8.96 5.41
CA ALA A 180 -18.40 -9.16 4.07
C ALA A 180 -17.72 -8.26 3.01
N ASP A 181 -17.43 -7.00 3.36
CA ASP A 181 -16.84 -6.02 2.45
C ASP A 181 -15.32 -6.19 2.29
N ARG A 182 -14.64 -6.74 3.32
CA ARG A 182 -13.17 -6.88 3.33
C ARG A 182 -12.67 -7.65 2.12
N SER A 183 -13.26 -8.83 1.87
CA SER A 183 -12.84 -9.72 0.78
C SER A 183 -13.01 -9.09 -0.60
N HIS A 184 -14.08 -8.29 -0.79
CA HIS A 184 -14.31 -7.59 -2.04
C HIS A 184 -13.27 -6.47 -2.25
N VAL A 185 -13.10 -5.59 -1.25
CA VAL A 185 -12.15 -4.47 -1.33
C VAL A 185 -10.71 -4.96 -1.49
N LEU A 186 -10.32 -6.03 -0.77
CA LEU A 186 -8.99 -6.63 -0.91
C LEU A 186 -8.79 -7.21 -2.31
N ARG A 187 -9.74 -7.96 -2.85
CA ARG A 187 -9.65 -8.48 -4.23
C ARG A 187 -9.50 -7.35 -5.23
N THR A 188 -10.31 -6.30 -5.14
CA THR A 188 -10.21 -5.12 -6.00
C THR A 188 -8.82 -4.49 -5.91
N LEU A 189 -8.29 -4.30 -4.70
CA LEU A 189 -6.95 -3.76 -4.47
C LEU A 189 -5.86 -4.64 -5.09
N MET A 190 -5.89 -5.96 -4.85
CA MET A 190 -4.88 -6.90 -5.35
C MET A 190 -4.94 -7.04 -6.87
N THR A 191 -6.17 -7.13 -7.45
CA THR A 191 -6.35 -7.15 -8.91
C THR A 191 -5.83 -5.87 -9.55
N ALA A 192 -6.13 -4.70 -8.96
CA ALA A 192 -5.60 -3.43 -9.42
C ALA A 192 -4.08 -3.38 -9.37
N ALA A 193 -3.48 -3.84 -8.27
CA ALA A 193 -2.02 -3.89 -8.12
C ALA A 193 -1.39 -4.76 -9.23
N ARG A 194 -1.90 -5.96 -9.43
CA ARG A 194 -1.38 -6.90 -10.46
C ARG A 194 -1.58 -6.37 -11.88
N SER A 195 -2.77 -5.85 -12.22
CA SER A 195 -3.07 -5.36 -13.56
C SER A 195 -2.29 -4.09 -13.96
N HIS A 196 -1.83 -3.31 -12.99
CA HIS A 196 -1.07 -2.08 -13.23
C HIS A 196 0.41 -2.20 -12.85
N GLY A 197 0.88 -3.39 -12.47
CA GLY A 197 2.27 -3.61 -12.06
C GLY A 197 2.68 -2.84 -10.81
N ILE A 198 1.73 -2.55 -9.90
CA ILE A 198 1.98 -1.81 -8.67
C ILE A 198 2.59 -2.74 -7.63
N THR A 199 3.76 -2.39 -7.11
CA THR A 199 4.34 -3.08 -5.94
C THR A 199 3.56 -2.70 -4.69
N VAL A 200 3.20 -3.69 -3.85
CA VAL A 200 2.40 -3.44 -2.64
C VAL A 200 3.17 -3.89 -1.40
N VAL A 201 3.22 -3.04 -0.38
CA VAL A 201 3.66 -3.39 0.97
C VAL A 201 2.46 -3.27 1.89
N LEU A 202 1.91 -4.42 2.27
CA LEU A 202 0.68 -4.53 3.05
C LEU A 202 1.00 -4.89 4.50
N ALA A 203 0.70 -4.03 5.45
CA ALA A 203 0.74 -4.36 6.87
C ALA A 203 -0.62 -4.89 7.32
N THR A 204 -0.62 -6.05 7.98
CA THR A 204 -1.85 -6.64 8.54
C THR A 204 -1.57 -7.55 9.73
N HIS A 205 -2.54 -7.67 10.62
CA HIS A 205 -2.54 -8.68 11.68
C HIS A 205 -3.47 -9.86 11.34
N ASP A 206 -4.20 -9.78 10.22
CA ASP A 206 -5.12 -10.80 9.75
C ASP A 206 -4.41 -11.76 8.79
N SER A 207 -4.42 -13.06 9.14
CA SER A 207 -3.77 -14.11 8.36
C SER A 207 -4.47 -14.36 7.02
N GLU A 208 -5.79 -14.19 6.92
CA GLU A 208 -6.53 -14.33 5.66
C GLU A 208 -6.09 -13.23 4.67
N THR A 209 -5.92 -12.01 5.16
CA THR A 209 -5.40 -10.90 4.36
C THR A 209 -3.95 -11.12 3.93
N ALA A 210 -3.09 -11.60 4.86
CA ALA A 210 -1.69 -11.89 4.56
C ALA A 210 -1.53 -13.01 3.51
N ALA A 211 -2.43 -13.98 3.49
CA ALA A 211 -2.42 -15.08 2.52
C ALA A 211 -2.73 -14.66 1.06
N LEU A 212 -3.19 -13.44 0.83
CA LEU A 212 -3.39 -12.88 -0.52
C LEU A 212 -2.10 -12.32 -1.15
N ALA A 213 -1.04 -12.18 -0.36
CA ALA A 213 0.25 -11.66 -0.80
C ALA A 213 1.12 -12.77 -1.41
N ASP A 214 2.07 -12.38 -2.25
CA ASP A 214 3.01 -13.32 -2.88
C ASP A 214 4.04 -13.83 -1.85
N ARG A 215 4.34 -13.01 -0.85
CA ARG A 215 5.26 -13.33 0.24
C ARG A 215 4.84 -12.62 1.53
N THR A 216 5.07 -13.29 2.65
CA THR A 216 4.81 -12.74 3.99
C THR A 216 6.07 -12.68 4.82
N VAL A 217 6.32 -11.53 5.43
CA VAL A 217 7.36 -11.31 6.43
C VAL A 217 6.69 -11.05 7.77
N SER A 218 7.02 -11.86 8.77
CA SER A 218 6.45 -11.73 10.12
C SER A 218 7.33 -10.89 11.02
N LEU A 219 6.72 -9.92 11.72
CA LEU A 219 7.36 -9.09 12.73
C LEU A 219 6.85 -9.43 14.13
N LEU A 220 7.79 -9.54 15.07
CA LEU A 220 7.51 -9.64 16.51
C LEU A 220 8.50 -8.74 17.24
N ASP A 221 8.01 -7.87 18.12
CA ASP A 221 8.81 -6.96 18.94
C ASP A 221 9.88 -6.18 18.13
N GLY A 222 9.48 -5.67 16.98
CA GLY A 222 10.34 -4.90 16.09
C GLY A 222 11.41 -5.72 15.36
N ARG A 223 11.34 -7.06 15.39
CA ARG A 223 12.27 -7.96 14.72
C ARG A 223 11.57 -8.82 13.69
N ARG A 224 12.26 -9.12 12.60
CA ARG A 224 11.79 -10.12 11.64
C ARG A 224 12.02 -11.52 12.22
N VAL A 225 10.95 -12.32 12.32
CA VAL A 225 11.01 -13.67 12.88
C VAL A 225 10.87 -14.78 11.85
N ASN A 226 10.13 -14.56 10.77
CA ASN A 226 9.94 -15.56 9.71
C ASN A 226 9.65 -14.93 8.35
N THR A 227 9.85 -15.71 7.26
CA THR A 227 9.43 -15.39 5.89
C THR A 227 8.77 -16.62 5.28
N VAL A 228 7.54 -16.46 4.84
CA VAL A 228 6.80 -17.52 4.14
C VAL A 228 6.62 -17.07 2.69
N HIS A 229 7.08 -17.90 1.74
CA HIS A 229 6.77 -17.76 0.32
C HIS A 229 5.50 -18.57 0.04
N LEU A 230 4.47 -17.90 -0.44
CA LEU A 230 3.28 -18.58 -0.94
C LEU A 230 3.50 -18.91 -2.42
N PRO A 231 3.17 -20.12 -2.88
CA PRO A 231 3.20 -20.43 -4.30
C PRO A 231 2.22 -19.50 -5.03
N PRO A 232 2.52 -19.06 -6.27
CA PRO A 232 1.58 -18.28 -7.06
C PRO A 232 0.26 -19.04 -7.15
N ALA A 233 -0.86 -18.30 -7.04
CA ALA A 233 -2.19 -18.89 -7.18
C ALA A 233 -2.27 -19.60 -8.55
N PRO A 234 -2.82 -20.83 -8.63
CA PRO A 234 -2.93 -21.53 -9.89
C PRO A 234 -3.75 -20.69 -10.87
N ASP A 235 -3.19 -20.45 -12.05
CA ASP A 235 -3.87 -19.75 -13.14
C ASP A 235 -5.19 -20.47 -13.45
N THR A 236 -6.29 -19.79 -13.24
CA THR A 236 -7.65 -20.28 -13.53
C THR A 236 -8.01 -20.11 -15.02
N GLU A 237 -7.03 -20.14 -15.91
CA GLU A 237 -7.21 -20.22 -17.35
C GLU A 237 -6.92 -21.64 -17.83
N GLY A 238 -7.95 -22.45 -17.93
CA GLY A 238 -7.78 -23.77 -18.56
C GLY A 238 -8.81 -24.81 -18.22
N ARG A 239 -10.10 -24.49 -18.28
CA ARG A 239 -11.13 -25.54 -18.46
C ARG A 239 -12.38 -25.00 -19.17
N ALA A 240 -12.26 -24.85 -20.47
CA ALA A 240 -13.42 -24.89 -21.36
C ALA A 240 -12.96 -25.37 -22.75
N ALA A 241 -12.53 -26.63 -22.81
CA ALA A 241 -12.54 -27.37 -24.07
C ALA A 241 -13.51 -28.54 -23.86
N CYS A 242 -14.77 -28.25 -24.06
CA CYS A 242 -15.80 -29.26 -24.12
C CYS A 242 -15.64 -30.05 -25.42
N SER A 243 -15.30 -31.31 -25.33
CA SER A 243 -15.42 -32.27 -26.42
C SER A 243 -16.90 -32.54 -26.67
N LEU A 244 -17.43 -31.95 -27.73
CA LEU A 244 -18.58 -32.48 -28.43
C LEU A 244 -18.08 -33.36 -29.56
N SER A 245 -18.22 -34.64 -29.43
CA SER A 245 -18.17 -35.59 -30.54
C SER A 245 -18.92 -36.86 -30.19
N ALA A 246 -19.86 -37.16 -31.08
CA ALA A 246 -20.64 -38.37 -31.29
C ALA A 246 -21.92 -38.52 -30.48
#